data_00557db731c4a9a8775e167ee70014c3
#
_entry.id   00557db731c4a9a8775e167ee70014c3
#
_cell.length_a   1.000
_cell.length_b   1.000
_cell.length_c   1.000
_cell.angle_alpha   90.00
_cell.angle_beta   90.00
_cell.angle_gamma   90.00
#
_symmetry.space_group_name_H-M   'P 1'
#
loop_
_entity.id
_entity.type
_entity.pdbx_description
1 polymer ?
#
loop_
_entity_poly.entity_id
_entity_poly.type
_entity_poly.pdbx_seq_one_letter_code
_entity_poly.pdbx_strand_id
1 'polypeptide(L)'
;MQKKQIDNDFSCLNSILDNRYSCRAFLKKKVSKTIISELLTTSQKVPSWCNAQPWQVQMISGKNLLKLKDLALRNAKIGMQKPDIAFPATYSG
;
A
#
# COMPACT_ATOMS: atom_id res chain seq x y z
N MET A 1 -28.74 -7.14 -12.99
CA MET A 1 -27.65 -6.32 -13.55
C MET A 1 -27.71 -6.38 -15.07
N GLN A 2 -27.71 -5.27 -15.71
CA GLN A 2 -27.78 -5.22 -17.16
C GLN A 2 -26.39 -5.47 -17.79
N LYS A 3 -26.36 -6.10 -18.96
CA LYS A 3 -25.14 -6.41 -19.70
C LYS A 3 -24.26 -5.19 -19.90
N LYS A 4 -24.86 -4.01 -20.23
CA LYS A 4 -24.13 -2.77 -20.43
C LYS A 4 -23.35 -2.31 -19.19
N GLN A 5 -23.92 -2.50 -17.99
CA GLN A 5 -23.25 -2.17 -16.73
C GLN A 5 -22.06 -3.10 -16.47
N ILE A 6 -22.21 -4.40 -16.74
CA ILE A 6 -21.14 -5.39 -16.62
C ILE A 6 -19.98 -5.06 -17.56
N ASP A 7 -20.29 -4.71 -18.80
CA ASP A 7 -19.28 -4.33 -19.80
C ASP A 7 -18.51 -3.07 -19.37
N ASN A 8 -19.20 -2.07 -18.77
CA ASN A 8 -18.56 -0.87 -18.23
C ASN A 8 -17.64 -1.20 -17.05
N ASP A 9 -18.10 -2.01 -16.10
CA ASP A 9 -17.33 -2.39 -14.93
C ASP A 9 -16.07 -3.17 -15.34
N PHE A 10 -16.20 -4.07 -16.29
CA PHE A 10 -15.09 -4.84 -16.85
C PHE A 10 -14.07 -3.93 -17.56
N SER A 11 -14.54 -2.97 -18.34
CA SER A 11 -13.69 -1.99 -19.02
C SER A 11 -12.92 -1.13 -18.00
N CYS A 12 -13.59 -0.67 -16.93
CA CYS A 12 -12.94 0.07 -15.86
C CYS A 12 -11.85 -0.77 -15.17
N LEU A 13 -12.15 -2.02 -14.87
CA LEU A 13 -11.19 -2.93 -14.24
C LEU A 13 -9.96 -3.14 -15.14
N ASN A 14 -10.16 -3.40 -16.44
CA ASN A 14 -9.06 -3.55 -17.37
C ASN A 14 -8.20 -2.29 -17.45
N SER A 15 -8.82 -1.11 -17.52
CA SER A 15 -8.10 0.16 -17.53
C SER A 15 -7.22 0.33 -16.29
N ILE A 16 -7.73 -0.01 -15.12
CA ILE A 16 -6.96 0.06 -13.86
C ILE A 16 -5.78 -0.90 -13.90
N LEU A 17 -5.99 -2.13 -14.33
CA LEU A 17 -4.94 -3.15 -14.40
C LEU A 17 -3.87 -2.79 -15.44
N ASP A 18 -4.27 -2.28 -16.59
CA ASP A 18 -3.34 -1.89 -17.67
C ASP A 18 -2.46 -0.71 -17.25
N ASN A 19 -3.00 0.21 -16.47
CA ASN A 19 -2.27 1.39 -16.01
C ASN A 19 -1.49 1.16 -14.71
N ARG A 20 -1.71 0.03 -14.05
CA ARG A 20 -0.99 -0.30 -12.81
C ARG A 20 0.47 -0.63 -13.09
N TYR A 21 1.36 -0.04 -12.35
CA TYR A 21 2.78 -0.38 -12.35
C TYR A 21 3.35 -0.18 -10.94
N SER A 22 4.50 -0.78 -10.68
CA SER A 22 5.20 -0.59 -9.41
C SER A 22 6.01 0.71 -9.45
N CYS A 23 5.45 1.76 -8.87
CA CYS A 23 6.11 3.06 -8.82
C CYS A 23 7.15 3.04 -7.69
N ARG A 24 8.42 3.34 -8.02
CA ARG A 24 9.52 3.36 -7.05
C ARG A 24 10.16 4.72 -6.88
N ALA A 25 9.71 5.70 -7.66
CA ALA A 25 10.17 7.07 -7.55
C ALA A 25 8.95 7.99 -7.51
N PHE A 26 8.96 8.94 -6.59
CA PHE A 26 7.80 9.80 -6.34
C PHE A 26 8.20 11.25 -6.43
N LEU A 27 7.27 12.08 -6.87
CA LEU A 27 7.43 13.53 -6.89
C LEU A 27 7.37 14.09 -5.47
N LYS A 28 7.98 15.25 -5.27
CA LYS A 28 7.89 16.00 -4.01
C LYS A 28 6.56 16.75 -3.84
N LYS A 29 5.61 16.52 -4.72
CA LYS A 29 4.31 17.17 -4.70
C LYS A 29 3.49 16.67 -3.52
N LYS A 30 2.86 17.61 -2.80
CA LYS A 30 1.97 17.26 -1.70
C LYS A 30 0.66 16.64 -2.21
N VAL A 31 0.19 15.61 -1.52
CA VAL A 31 -1.13 15.02 -1.78
C VAL A 31 -2.13 15.69 -0.84
N SER A 32 -3.30 16.07 -1.35
CA SER A 32 -4.32 16.72 -0.54
C SER A 32 -4.89 15.77 0.51
N LYS A 33 -5.30 16.34 1.65
CA LYS A 33 -5.93 15.56 2.72
C LYS A 33 -7.22 14.89 2.26
N THR A 34 -7.96 15.52 1.36
CA THR A 34 -9.19 14.96 0.79
C THR A 34 -8.91 13.66 0.03
N ILE A 35 -7.90 13.65 -0.84
CA ILE A 35 -7.51 12.46 -1.59
C ILE A 35 -7.06 11.33 -0.65
N ILE A 36 -6.27 11.67 0.36
CA ILE A 36 -5.80 10.68 1.36
C ILE A 36 -6.99 10.10 2.12
N SER A 37 -7.94 10.92 2.55
CA SER A 37 -9.13 10.47 3.25
C SER A 37 -9.99 9.54 2.40
N GLU A 38 -10.20 9.88 1.14
CA GLU A 38 -10.94 9.02 0.20
C GLU A 38 -10.23 7.69 -0.03
N LEU A 39 -8.91 7.72 -0.18
CA LEU A 39 -8.10 6.52 -0.37
C LEU A 39 -8.21 5.59 0.84
N LEU A 40 -8.09 6.11 2.06
CA LEU A 40 -8.20 5.33 3.28
C LEU A 40 -9.61 4.76 3.46
N THR A 41 -10.63 5.54 3.17
CA THR A 41 -12.03 5.08 3.23
C THR A 41 -12.27 3.91 2.27
N THR A 42 -11.78 4.02 1.05
CA THR A 42 -11.89 2.96 0.05
C THR A 42 -11.10 1.72 0.46
N SER A 43 -9.93 1.90 1.04
CA SER A 43 -9.06 0.80 1.48
C SER A 43 -9.67 -0.03 2.60
N GLN A 44 -10.59 0.53 3.38
CA GLN A 44 -11.31 -0.22 4.43
C GLN A 44 -12.21 -1.33 3.88
N LYS A 45 -12.51 -1.30 2.59
CA LYS A 45 -13.32 -2.33 1.93
C LYS A 45 -12.53 -3.60 1.59
N VAL A 46 -11.24 -3.61 1.87
CA VAL A 46 -10.37 -4.76 1.60
C VAL A 46 -10.68 -5.90 2.58
N PRO A 47 -10.76 -7.16 2.10
CA PRO A 47 -11.00 -8.30 2.97
C PRO A 47 -9.89 -8.51 3.99
N SER A 48 -10.24 -9.03 5.15
CA SER A 48 -9.29 -9.44 6.18
C SER A 48 -9.69 -10.77 6.79
N TRP A 49 -8.75 -11.43 7.44
CA TRP A 49 -9.03 -12.71 8.11
C TRP A 49 -10.14 -12.55 9.16
N CYS A 50 -11.19 -13.32 9.03
CA CYS A 50 -12.37 -13.26 9.92
C CYS A 50 -12.97 -11.86 10.04
N ASN A 51 -12.75 -11.00 9.07
CA ASN A 51 -13.14 -9.59 9.10
C ASN A 51 -12.63 -8.85 10.33
N ALA A 52 -11.47 -9.23 10.84
CA ALA A 52 -10.87 -8.63 12.03
C ALA A 52 -10.39 -7.19 11.78
N GLN A 53 -10.13 -6.83 10.53
CA GLN A 53 -9.68 -5.51 10.11
C GLN A 53 -8.53 -4.96 10.98
N PRO A 54 -7.38 -5.66 11.05
CA PRO A 54 -6.30 -5.31 11.96
C PRO A 54 -5.44 -4.13 11.49
N TRP A 55 -5.92 -3.39 10.52
CA TRP A 55 -5.17 -2.32 9.88
C TRP A 55 -4.90 -1.17 10.86
N GLN A 56 -3.66 -0.81 10.96
CA GLN A 56 -3.25 0.43 11.62
C GLN A 56 -2.45 1.24 10.62
N VAL A 57 -2.89 2.46 10.36
CA VAL A 57 -2.25 3.33 9.36
C VAL A 57 -1.67 4.55 10.03
N GLN A 58 -0.40 4.80 9.79
CA GLN A 58 0.27 6.01 10.23
C GLN A 58 0.70 6.81 9.01
N MET A 59 0.31 8.07 8.96
CA MET A 59 0.72 8.98 7.89
C MET A 59 1.92 9.79 8.32
N ILE A 60 2.98 9.71 7.53
CA ILE A 60 4.22 10.40 7.81
C ILE A 60 4.56 11.30 6.61
N SER A 61 4.81 12.57 6.87
CA SER A 61 5.12 13.54 5.83
C SER A 61 6.10 14.60 6.32
N GLY A 62 6.62 15.42 5.41
CA GLY A 62 7.49 16.55 5.72
C GLY A 62 8.77 16.13 6.43
N LYS A 63 9.10 16.82 7.50
CA LYS A 63 10.35 16.57 8.27
C LYS A 63 10.40 15.17 8.86
N ASN A 64 9.26 14.64 9.32
CA ASN A 64 9.18 13.30 9.87
C ASN A 64 9.48 12.23 8.83
N LEU A 65 9.04 12.45 7.58
CA LEU A 65 9.37 11.55 6.47
C LEU A 65 10.87 11.54 6.19
N LEU A 66 11.54 12.69 6.22
CA LEU A 66 12.98 12.77 6.04
C LEU A 66 13.73 12.02 7.15
N LYS A 67 13.29 12.14 8.40
CA LYS A 67 13.85 11.40 9.53
C LYS A 67 13.67 9.89 9.36
N LEU A 68 12.51 9.46 8.93
CA LEU A 68 12.22 8.03 8.68
C LEU A 68 13.12 7.47 7.58
N LYS A 69 13.27 8.21 6.48
CA LYS A 69 14.15 7.80 5.38
C LYS A 69 15.59 7.65 5.83
N ASP A 70 16.08 8.59 6.63
CA ASP A 70 17.44 8.57 7.15
C ASP A 70 17.66 7.35 8.07
N LEU A 71 16.73 7.10 8.98
CA LEU A 71 16.76 5.92 9.85
C LEU A 71 16.75 4.62 9.07
N ALA A 72 15.86 4.51 8.09
CA ALA A 72 15.76 3.31 7.25
C ALA A 72 17.05 3.06 6.47
N LEU A 73 17.65 4.11 5.93
CA LEU A 73 18.92 4.02 5.19
C LEU A 73 20.06 3.59 6.10
N ARG A 74 20.17 4.14 7.30
CA ARG A 74 21.18 3.74 8.28
C ARG A 74 21.05 2.27 8.67
N ASN A 75 19.85 1.82 8.95
CA ASN A 75 19.59 0.43 9.30
C ASN A 75 19.90 -0.53 8.15
N ALA A 76 19.62 -0.14 6.91
CA ALA A 76 19.97 -0.92 5.72
C ALA A 76 21.48 -1.03 5.56
N LYS A 77 22.25 0.05 5.80
CA LYS A 77 23.71 0.04 5.72
C LYS A 77 24.36 -0.83 6.80
N ILE A 78 23.76 -0.88 7.98
CA ILE A 78 24.22 -1.74 9.09
C ILE A 78 23.89 -3.21 8.82
N GLY A 79 22.95 -3.49 7.91
CA GLY A 79 22.55 -4.85 7.56
C GLY A 79 21.65 -5.52 8.60
N MET A 80 21.01 -4.74 9.47
CA MET A 80 20.09 -5.29 10.47
C MET A 80 18.75 -5.61 9.84
N GLN A 81 18.52 -6.88 9.58
CA GLN A 81 17.22 -7.39 9.17
C GLN A 81 16.65 -8.23 10.32
N LYS A 82 15.63 -7.69 10.99
CA LYS A 82 14.92 -8.39 12.06
C LYS A 82 13.43 -8.44 11.70
N PRO A 83 12.98 -9.49 11.03
CA PRO A 83 11.55 -9.66 10.77
C PRO A 83 10.81 -9.93 12.07
N ASP A 84 9.60 -9.38 12.20
CA ASP A 84 8.75 -9.60 13.37
C ASP A 84 8.36 -11.07 13.53
N ILE A 85 8.22 -11.76 12.41
CA ILE A 85 7.96 -13.20 12.34
C ILE A 85 9.13 -13.85 11.63
N ALA A 86 9.72 -14.88 12.23
CA ALA A 86 10.83 -15.58 11.62
C ALA A 86 10.42 -16.22 10.28
N PHE A 87 11.27 -16.07 9.27
CA PHE A 87 11.07 -16.76 7.99
C PHE A 87 11.22 -18.27 8.19
N PRO A 88 10.38 -19.09 7.54
CA PRO A 88 10.54 -20.54 7.63
C PRO A 88 11.89 -20.96 7.01
N ALA A 89 12.60 -21.85 7.70
CA ALA A 89 13.89 -22.36 7.20
C ALA A 89 13.70 -23.31 6.00
N THR A 90 12.54 -23.97 5.96
CA THR A 90 12.18 -24.89 4.86
C THR A 90 10.69 -24.77 4.56
N TYR A 91 10.34 -24.99 3.31
CA TYR A 91 8.94 -25.06 2.89
C TYR A 91 8.61 -26.53 2.62
N SER A 92 7.71 -27.09 3.43
CA SER A 92 7.14 -28.42 3.15
C SER A 92 5.96 -28.24 2.18
N GLY A 93 6.13 -28.72 0.97
CA GLY A 93 5.11 -28.70 -0.07
C GLY A 93 4.16 -29.86 0.01
#